data_208e4ef3a7d54e45f9077b056bbc26eb
#
_entry.id   208e4ef3a7d54e45f9077b056bbc26eb
#
_cell.length_a   1.000
_cell.length_b   1.000
_cell.length_c   1.000
_cell.angle_alpha   90.00
_cell.angle_beta   90.00
_cell.angle_gamma   90.00
#
_symmetry.space_group_name_H-M   'P 1'
#
loop_
_entity.id
_entity.type
_entity.pdbx_description
1 polymer ?
#
loop_
_entity_poly.entity_id
_entity_poly.type
_entity_poly.pdbx_seq_one_letter_code
_entity_poly.pdbx_strand_id
1 'polypeptide(L)'
;YNISFNVNTDSSTLIGTDTFRNNQVELRKGSVYRCAEEGGFGIFDEINMAKNDAASVLHATLDHRRMIDVPGYERIDLHPATRFIGTMNYGYAGTRELNEALVSRFLVIDMPALTKENLYRIIRHDYPEIKEEALDAFGGLFLDLQEKADNSEISTKCMDLRGLLSALGAVKIGLTPWQAVQMGIINKAFDIFEREIVSDMAMTRIPEDWTRENVF
;
A
#
# COMPACT_ATOMS: atom_id res chain seq x y z
N TYR A 1 -7.66 13.10 -5.30
CA TYR A 1 -7.27 13.50 -3.94
C TYR A 1 -6.78 12.28 -3.19
N ASN A 2 -5.49 12.26 -2.80
CA ASN A 2 -4.93 11.19 -1.98
C ASN A 2 -5.03 11.58 -0.51
N ILE A 3 -5.50 10.64 0.30
CA ILE A 3 -5.73 10.81 1.72
C ILE A 3 -5.15 9.58 2.42
N SER A 4 -3.91 9.70 2.92
CA SER A 4 -3.26 8.62 3.68
C SER A 4 -3.73 8.67 5.12
N PHE A 5 -4.33 7.57 5.56
CA PHE A 5 -4.79 7.42 6.93
C PHE A 5 -3.67 6.90 7.83
N ASN A 6 -3.65 7.38 9.05
CA ASN A 6 -2.74 6.93 10.10
C ASN A 6 -3.40 7.08 11.47
N VAL A 7 -2.72 6.64 12.51
CA VAL A 7 -3.24 6.67 13.90
C VAL A 7 -3.57 8.08 14.43
N ASN A 8 -3.06 9.14 13.78
CA ASN A 8 -3.31 10.53 14.14
C ASN A 8 -4.34 11.20 13.20
N THR A 9 -4.85 10.48 12.20
CA THR A 9 -5.90 11.01 11.32
C THR A 9 -7.16 11.25 12.14
N ASP A 10 -7.66 12.46 12.09
CA ASP A 10 -8.87 12.92 12.76
C ASP A 10 -9.85 13.57 11.78
N SER A 11 -11.03 13.95 12.28
CA SER A 11 -12.05 14.61 11.48
C SER A 11 -11.57 15.95 10.89
N SER A 12 -10.71 16.67 11.60
CA SER A 12 -10.18 17.96 11.16
C SER A 12 -9.23 17.80 9.96
N THR A 13 -8.47 16.71 9.92
CA THR A 13 -7.61 16.38 8.79
C THR A 13 -8.43 16.04 7.55
N LEU A 14 -9.54 15.31 7.71
CA LEU A 14 -10.38 14.84 6.62
C LEU A 14 -11.29 15.94 6.06
N ILE A 15 -12.00 16.62 6.96
CA ILE A 15 -13.04 17.59 6.60
C ILE A 15 -12.45 19.01 6.57
N GLY A 16 -11.71 19.39 7.60
CA GLY A 16 -11.11 20.71 7.72
C GLY A 16 -11.12 21.22 9.14
N THR A 17 -10.44 22.32 9.34
CA THR A 17 -10.32 23.02 10.65
C THR A 17 -10.41 24.51 10.48
N ASP A 18 -10.90 25.18 11.53
CA ASP A 18 -10.96 26.62 11.57
C ASP A 18 -9.55 27.22 11.56
N THR A 19 -9.39 28.24 10.77
CA THR A 19 -8.14 29.00 10.66
C THR A 19 -8.47 30.49 10.69
N PHE A 20 -7.74 31.25 11.50
CA PHE A 20 -7.87 32.70 11.55
C PHE A 20 -7.04 33.33 10.43
N ARG A 21 -7.72 33.95 9.46
CA ARG A 21 -7.12 34.67 8.35
C ARG A 21 -7.83 35.98 8.12
N ASN A 22 -7.10 37.03 7.72
CA ASN A 22 -7.68 38.34 7.35
C ASN A 22 -8.70 38.88 8.40
N ASN A 23 -8.42 38.66 9.67
CA ASN A 23 -9.30 39.06 10.77
C ASN A 23 -10.66 38.32 10.83
N GLN A 24 -10.77 37.17 10.20
CA GLN A 24 -11.96 36.31 10.16
C GLN A 24 -11.58 34.84 10.40
N VAL A 25 -12.54 34.10 10.94
CA VAL A 25 -12.41 32.63 11.04
C VAL A 25 -12.89 32.01 9.73
N GLU A 26 -12.04 31.25 9.08
CA GLU A 26 -12.33 30.57 7.83
C GLU A 26 -12.06 29.07 7.96
N LEU A 27 -12.89 28.24 7.34
CA LEU A 27 -12.64 26.79 7.25
C LEU A 27 -11.46 26.53 6.28
N ARG A 28 -10.36 26.01 6.81
CA ARG A 28 -9.33 25.39 6.00
C ARG A 28 -9.79 24.00 5.57
N LYS A 29 -10.32 23.88 4.35
CA LYS A 29 -10.91 22.67 3.78
C LYS A 29 -9.91 21.53 3.75
N GLY A 30 -10.29 20.37 4.30
CA GLY A 30 -9.54 19.11 4.21
C GLY A 30 -9.68 18.44 2.84
N SER A 31 -8.98 17.33 2.65
CA SER A 31 -8.95 16.64 1.35
C SER A 31 -10.29 16.00 0.98
N VAL A 32 -11.02 15.46 1.95
CA VAL A 32 -12.36 14.89 1.72
C VAL A 32 -13.35 15.99 1.32
N TYR A 33 -13.31 17.13 2.04
CA TYR A 33 -14.16 18.27 1.73
C TYR A 33 -13.92 18.77 0.30
N ARG A 34 -12.66 18.98 -0.09
CA ARG A 34 -12.33 19.44 -1.45
C ARG A 34 -12.76 18.45 -2.51
N CYS A 35 -12.53 17.16 -2.30
CA CYS A 35 -12.99 16.12 -3.23
C CYS A 35 -14.53 16.12 -3.34
N ALA A 36 -15.22 16.33 -2.22
CA ALA A 36 -16.68 16.40 -2.21
C ALA A 36 -17.22 17.59 -3.00
N GLU A 37 -16.60 18.76 -2.86
CA GLU A 37 -17.01 20.01 -3.50
C GLU A 37 -16.64 20.07 -4.99
N GLU A 38 -15.42 19.68 -5.33
CA GLU A 38 -14.86 19.82 -6.69
C GLU A 38 -15.15 18.61 -7.59
N GLY A 39 -15.47 17.46 -7.00
CA GLY A 39 -15.65 16.20 -7.71
C GLY A 39 -14.34 15.45 -7.94
N GLY A 40 -14.43 14.24 -8.52
CA GLY A 40 -13.31 13.38 -8.83
C GLY A 40 -13.14 12.22 -7.85
N PHE A 41 -11.93 11.65 -7.78
CA PHE A 41 -11.64 10.49 -6.94
C PHE A 41 -10.93 10.89 -5.65
N GLY A 42 -11.51 10.50 -4.50
CA GLY A 42 -10.87 10.50 -3.21
C GLY A 42 -10.30 9.10 -2.93
N ILE A 43 -8.99 8.99 -2.82
CA ILE A 43 -8.30 7.72 -2.54
C ILE A 43 -7.93 7.71 -1.06
N PHE A 44 -8.55 6.82 -0.30
CA PHE A 44 -8.30 6.59 1.11
C PHE A 44 -7.27 5.48 1.26
N ASP A 45 -6.01 5.86 1.42
CA ASP A 45 -4.94 4.90 1.56
C ASP A 45 -4.79 4.47 3.03
N GLU A 46 -4.74 3.16 3.27
CA GLU A 46 -4.69 2.56 4.61
C GLU A 46 -5.86 2.97 5.53
N ILE A 47 -7.08 2.96 5.00
CA ILE A 47 -8.29 3.45 5.70
C ILE A 47 -8.49 2.80 7.09
N ASN A 48 -8.02 1.57 7.29
CA ASN A 48 -8.09 0.83 8.55
C ASN A 48 -7.08 1.30 9.62
N MET A 49 -6.20 2.25 9.30
CA MET A 49 -5.28 2.83 10.27
C MET A 49 -5.93 3.96 11.09
N ALA A 50 -7.03 4.54 10.61
CA ALA A 50 -7.75 5.60 11.32
C ALA A 50 -8.44 5.10 12.60
N LYS A 51 -8.62 6.00 13.54
CA LYS A 51 -9.51 5.76 14.69
C LYS A 51 -10.96 5.77 14.24
N ASN A 52 -11.81 4.99 14.91
CA ASN A 52 -13.23 4.90 14.60
C ASN A 52 -13.94 6.27 14.60
N ASP A 53 -13.55 7.18 15.50
CA ASP A 53 -14.12 8.52 15.58
C ASP A 53 -13.84 9.35 14.32
N ALA A 54 -12.63 9.25 13.78
CA ALA A 54 -12.29 9.91 12.52
C ALA A 54 -13.07 9.32 11.33
N ALA A 55 -13.24 8.00 11.31
CA ALA A 55 -14.00 7.30 10.28
C ALA A 55 -15.50 7.62 10.32
N SER A 56 -16.04 7.97 11.49
CA SER A 56 -17.49 8.26 11.66
C SER A 56 -17.97 9.44 10.82
N VAL A 57 -17.12 10.46 10.59
CA VAL A 57 -17.47 11.62 9.76
C VAL A 57 -17.68 11.27 8.29
N LEU A 58 -17.15 10.10 7.86
CA LEU A 58 -17.31 9.64 6.49
C LEU A 58 -18.64 8.92 6.24
N HIS A 59 -19.41 8.58 7.29
CA HIS A 59 -20.63 7.80 7.11
C HIS A 59 -21.66 8.50 6.23
N ALA A 60 -21.90 9.79 6.46
CA ALA A 60 -22.85 10.57 5.63
C ALA A 60 -22.28 10.88 4.23
N THR A 61 -20.96 10.93 4.11
CA THR A 61 -20.24 11.15 2.86
C THR A 61 -20.33 9.93 1.93
N LEU A 62 -20.26 8.73 2.51
CA LEU A 62 -20.15 7.46 1.76
C LEU A 62 -21.52 6.79 1.53
N ASP A 63 -22.57 7.14 2.26
CA ASP A 63 -23.87 6.54 2.07
C ASP A 63 -24.76 7.34 1.09
N HIS A 64 -26.03 6.95 1.00
CA HIS A 64 -27.01 7.54 0.09
C HIS A 64 -27.25 9.04 0.29
N ARG A 65 -26.91 9.59 1.48
CA ARG A 65 -27.04 11.00 1.79
C ARG A 65 -26.04 11.86 1.00
N ARG A 66 -24.87 11.32 0.72
CA ARG A 66 -23.81 11.96 -0.08
C ARG A 66 -23.59 13.42 0.32
N MET A 67 -23.33 13.66 1.61
CA MET A 67 -23.16 15.00 2.14
C MET A 67 -22.05 15.06 3.18
N ILE A 68 -21.55 16.26 3.41
CA ILE A 68 -20.68 16.59 4.53
C ILE A 68 -21.42 17.66 5.36
N ASP A 69 -21.55 17.39 6.66
CA ASP A 69 -22.11 18.30 7.63
C ASP A 69 -20.98 18.74 8.57
N VAL A 70 -20.61 20.01 8.48
CA VAL A 70 -19.55 20.61 9.30
C VAL A 70 -20.22 21.53 10.30
N PRO A 71 -20.13 21.24 11.60
CA PRO A 71 -20.72 22.09 12.63
C PRO A 71 -20.26 23.54 12.51
N GLY A 72 -21.22 24.47 12.46
CA GLY A 72 -20.95 25.91 12.31
C GLY A 72 -20.79 26.40 10.87
N TYR A 73 -20.87 25.52 9.90
CA TYR A 73 -20.82 25.83 8.46
C TYR A 73 -22.03 25.26 7.73
N GLU A 74 -22.24 25.70 6.49
CA GLU A 74 -23.29 25.15 5.66
C GLU A 74 -22.96 23.70 5.28
N ARG A 75 -23.99 22.85 5.32
CA ARG A 75 -23.91 21.50 4.77
C ARG A 75 -23.61 21.56 3.28
N ILE A 76 -22.70 20.71 2.80
CA ILE A 76 -22.45 20.55 1.39
C ILE A 76 -22.91 19.18 0.90
N ASP A 77 -23.53 19.15 -0.25
CA ASP A 77 -23.83 17.92 -0.98
C ASP A 77 -22.63 17.58 -1.87
N LEU A 78 -22.31 16.31 -1.99
CA LEU A 78 -21.20 15.86 -2.82
C LEU A 78 -21.49 16.13 -4.29
N HIS A 79 -20.47 16.62 -4.97
CA HIS A 79 -20.48 16.74 -6.42
C HIS A 79 -20.84 15.37 -7.07
N PRO A 80 -21.70 15.32 -8.11
CA PRO A 80 -22.15 14.06 -8.71
C PRO A 80 -21.02 13.14 -9.20
N ALA A 81 -19.89 13.72 -9.63
CA ALA A 81 -18.72 12.98 -10.09
C ALA A 81 -17.81 12.46 -8.95
N THR A 82 -18.09 12.79 -7.68
CA THR A 82 -17.25 12.34 -6.56
C THR A 82 -17.42 10.83 -6.34
N ARG A 83 -16.28 10.14 -6.25
CA ARG A 83 -16.15 8.71 -5.90
C ARG A 83 -15.03 8.53 -4.90
N PHE A 84 -15.19 7.55 -4.01
CA PHE A 84 -14.15 7.20 -3.04
C PHE A 84 -13.71 5.76 -3.24
N ILE A 85 -12.40 5.55 -3.14
CA ILE A 85 -11.73 4.25 -3.22
C ILE A 85 -10.92 4.11 -1.93
N GLY A 86 -11.16 3.06 -1.17
CA GLY A 86 -10.38 2.74 0.02
C GLY A 86 -9.42 1.60 -0.25
N THR A 87 -8.18 1.71 0.22
CA THR A 87 -7.23 0.61 0.27
C THR A 87 -6.97 0.24 1.72
N MET A 88 -6.77 -1.04 1.98
CA MET A 88 -6.36 -1.52 3.30
C MET A 88 -5.54 -2.80 3.17
N ASN A 89 -4.65 -3.00 4.14
CA ASN A 89 -3.99 -4.27 4.35
C ASN A 89 -4.79 -5.04 5.41
N TYR A 90 -5.19 -6.27 5.10
CA TYR A 90 -5.95 -7.12 6.00
C TYR A 90 -5.08 -8.25 6.54
N GLY A 91 -5.21 -8.58 7.83
CA GLY A 91 -4.52 -9.72 8.44
C GLY A 91 -3.07 -9.49 8.85
N TYR A 92 -2.51 -8.28 8.71
CA TYR A 92 -1.14 -7.97 9.14
C TYR A 92 -1.09 -7.49 10.59
N ALA A 93 0.00 -7.81 11.29
CA ALA A 93 0.24 -7.33 12.65
C ALA A 93 0.20 -5.79 12.71
N GLY A 94 -0.67 -5.26 13.58
CA GLY A 94 -0.86 -3.80 13.75
C GLY A 94 -1.99 -3.20 12.92
N THR A 95 -2.62 -3.95 12.01
CA THR A 95 -3.83 -3.50 11.31
C THR A 95 -5.06 -3.64 12.21
N ARG A 96 -6.01 -2.73 12.05
CA ARG A 96 -7.30 -2.78 12.75
C ARG A 96 -8.37 -3.29 11.81
N GLU A 97 -9.37 -3.94 12.38
CA GLU A 97 -10.59 -4.21 11.64
C GLU A 97 -11.36 -2.90 11.42
N LEU A 98 -11.84 -2.71 10.19
CA LEU A 98 -12.74 -1.62 9.90
C LEU A 98 -14.08 -1.86 10.62
N ASN A 99 -14.67 -0.77 11.13
CA ASN A 99 -16.02 -0.78 11.66
C ASN A 99 -17.00 -1.29 10.60
N GLU A 100 -17.88 -2.24 10.97
CA GLU A 100 -18.87 -2.84 10.07
C GLU A 100 -19.74 -1.78 9.38
N ALA A 101 -20.09 -0.70 10.09
CA ALA A 101 -20.86 0.40 9.51
C ALA A 101 -20.12 1.12 8.38
N LEU A 102 -18.78 1.16 8.42
CA LEU A 102 -17.98 1.72 7.34
C LEU A 102 -17.84 0.73 6.18
N VAL A 103 -17.56 -0.55 6.48
CA VAL A 103 -17.45 -1.61 5.47
C VAL A 103 -18.73 -1.73 4.65
N SER A 104 -19.91 -1.65 5.28
CA SER A 104 -21.21 -1.75 4.61
C SER A 104 -21.48 -0.66 3.56
N ARG A 105 -20.65 0.40 3.52
CA ARG A 105 -20.75 1.51 2.56
C ARG A 105 -19.84 1.35 1.35
N PHE A 106 -19.02 0.30 1.32
CA PHE A 106 -18.13 -0.01 0.21
C PHE A 106 -18.54 -1.29 -0.51
N LEU A 107 -18.21 -1.34 -1.78
CA LEU A 107 -18.09 -2.60 -2.52
C LEU A 107 -16.68 -3.12 -2.28
N VAL A 108 -16.57 -4.27 -1.66
CA VAL A 108 -15.27 -4.86 -1.30
C VAL A 108 -14.75 -5.69 -2.47
N ILE A 109 -13.50 -5.46 -2.84
CA ILE A 109 -12.78 -6.22 -3.86
C ILE A 109 -11.56 -6.84 -3.19
N ASP A 110 -11.56 -8.16 -3.11
CA ASP A 110 -10.41 -8.91 -2.64
C ASP A 110 -9.34 -8.96 -3.74
N MET A 111 -8.14 -8.50 -3.39
CA MET A 111 -6.98 -8.58 -4.29
C MET A 111 -6.29 -9.94 -4.06
N PRO A 112 -6.29 -10.83 -5.06
CA PRO A 112 -5.68 -12.15 -4.90
C PRO A 112 -4.16 -12.05 -4.77
N ALA A 113 -3.55 -13.10 -4.20
CA ALA A 113 -2.11 -13.28 -4.20
C ALA A 113 -1.55 -13.25 -5.64
N LEU A 114 -0.31 -12.83 -5.79
CA LEU A 114 0.32 -12.74 -7.10
C LEU A 114 0.54 -14.14 -7.69
N THR A 115 0.04 -14.35 -8.89
CA THR A 115 0.38 -15.53 -9.69
C THR A 115 1.73 -15.32 -10.38
N LYS A 116 2.41 -16.42 -10.75
CA LYS A 116 3.66 -16.38 -11.52
C LYS A 116 3.53 -15.50 -12.76
N GLU A 117 2.46 -15.67 -13.52
CA GLU A 117 2.21 -14.89 -14.75
C GLU A 117 2.11 -13.38 -14.48
N ASN A 118 1.34 -12.99 -13.47
CA ASN A 118 1.18 -11.60 -13.11
C ASN A 118 2.47 -10.99 -12.56
N LEU A 119 3.20 -11.72 -11.72
CA LEU A 119 4.51 -11.29 -11.19
C LEU A 119 5.50 -11.03 -12.33
N TYR A 120 5.63 -11.96 -13.26
CA TYR A 120 6.54 -11.86 -14.40
C TYR A 120 6.16 -10.70 -15.32
N ARG A 121 4.86 -10.47 -15.51
CA ARG A 121 4.36 -9.31 -16.28
C ARG A 121 4.73 -8.00 -15.61
N ILE A 122 4.62 -7.89 -14.28
CA ILE A 122 5.02 -6.70 -13.52
C ILE A 122 6.53 -6.47 -13.66
N ILE A 123 7.35 -7.50 -13.42
CA ILE A 123 8.80 -7.37 -13.53
C ILE A 123 9.22 -6.94 -14.95
N ARG A 124 8.67 -7.54 -15.99
CA ARG A 124 8.97 -7.16 -17.38
C ARG A 124 8.47 -5.77 -17.76
N HIS A 125 7.38 -5.31 -17.15
CA HIS A 125 6.90 -3.96 -17.37
C HIS A 125 7.89 -2.91 -16.83
N ASP A 126 8.42 -3.13 -15.63
CA ASP A 126 9.34 -2.19 -14.98
C ASP A 126 10.79 -2.35 -15.48
N TYR A 127 11.15 -3.57 -15.90
CA TYR A 127 12.48 -3.94 -16.39
C TYR A 127 12.37 -4.73 -17.71
N PRO A 128 12.05 -4.06 -18.84
CA PRO A 128 11.85 -4.74 -20.13
C PRO A 128 13.10 -5.47 -20.65
N GLU A 129 14.28 -5.02 -20.23
CA GLU A 129 15.58 -5.56 -20.61
C GLU A 129 16.06 -6.75 -19.76
N ILE A 130 15.26 -7.20 -18.77
CA ILE A 130 15.64 -8.32 -17.91
C ILE A 130 15.78 -9.62 -18.71
N LYS A 131 16.86 -10.34 -18.48
CA LYS A 131 17.08 -11.66 -19.10
C LYS A 131 16.14 -12.71 -18.52
N GLU A 132 15.74 -13.68 -19.33
CA GLU A 132 14.80 -14.73 -18.91
C GLU A 132 15.30 -15.52 -17.69
N GLU A 133 16.59 -15.85 -17.63
CA GLU A 133 17.20 -16.55 -16.50
C GLU A 133 17.09 -15.74 -15.20
N ALA A 134 17.34 -14.44 -15.27
CA ALA A 134 17.20 -13.56 -14.13
C ALA A 134 15.74 -13.34 -13.71
N LEU A 135 14.83 -13.24 -14.68
CA LEU A 135 13.39 -13.17 -14.42
C LEU A 135 12.90 -14.43 -13.68
N ASP A 136 13.34 -15.63 -14.12
CA ASP A 136 13.02 -16.89 -13.45
C ASP A 136 13.66 -16.99 -12.05
N ALA A 137 14.88 -16.48 -11.88
CA ALA A 137 15.57 -16.50 -10.60
C ALA A 137 14.89 -15.55 -9.56
N PHE A 138 14.73 -14.29 -9.91
CA PHE A 138 14.11 -13.28 -9.01
C PHE A 138 12.61 -13.54 -8.80
N GLY A 139 11.88 -13.87 -9.87
CA GLY A 139 10.47 -14.21 -9.77
C GLY A 139 10.23 -15.50 -9.01
N GLY A 140 11.08 -16.53 -9.25
CA GLY A 140 11.05 -17.79 -8.53
C GLY A 140 11.32 -17.60 -7.03
N LEU A 141 12.32 -16.79 -6.65
CA LEU A 141 12.58 -16.46 -5.27
C LEU A 141 11.34 -15.86 -4.57
N PHE A 142 10.66 -14.92 -5.23
CA PHE A 142 9.45 -14.31 -4.66
C PHE A 142 8.33 -15.33 -4.46
N LEU A 143 8.12 -16.23 -5.42
CA LEU A 143 7.08 -17.26 -5.32
C LEU A 143 7.41 -18.31 -4.23
N ASP A 144 8.66 -18.69 -4.10
CA ASP A 144 9.10 -19.62 -3.04
C ASP A 144 8.89 -18.97 -1.66
N LEU A 145 9.19 -17.66 -1.50
CA LEU A 145 8.91 -16.91 -0.28
C LEU A 145 7.41 -16.80 0.00
N GLN A 146 6.59 -16.62 -1.04
CA GLN A 146 5.14 -16.59 -0.92
C GLN A 146 4.61 -17.93 -0.40
N GLU A 147 5.05 -19.04 -0.96
CA GLU A 147 4.67 -20.39 -0.53
C GLU A 147 5.06 -20.63 0.95
N LYS A 148 6.25 -20.22 1.37
CA LYS A 148 6.71 -20.33 2.74
C LYS A 148 5.89 -19.47 3.71
N ALA A 149 5.53 -18.26 3.31
CA ALA A 149 4.68 -17.37 4.10
C ALA A 149 3.26 -17.93 4.23
N ASP A 150 2.68 -18.46 3.15
CA ASP A 150 1.35 -19.08 3.15
C ASP A 150 1.30 -20.31 4.07
N ASN A 151 2.41 -21.06 4.15
CA ASN A 151 2.60 -22.17 5.07
C ASN A 151 2.95 -21.73 6.52
N SER A 152 3.03 -20.42 6.78
CA SER A 152 3.40 -19.86 8.09
C SER A 152 4.81 -20.23 8.56
N GLU A 153 5.71 -20.59 7.65
CA GLU A 153 7.10 -20.91 7.96
C GLU A 153 7.98 -19.64 8.09
N ILE A 154 7.58 -18.58 7.41
CA ILE A 154 8.18 -17.24 7.50
C ILE A 154 7.09 -16.19 7.63
N SER A 155 7.44 -14.99 8.09
CA SER A 155 6.50 -13.88 8.14
C SER A 155 6.26 -13.28 6.74
N THR A 156 5.09 -12.69 6.55
CA THR A 156 4.73 -12.01 5.31
C THR A 156 5.61 -10.78 5.01
N LYS A 157 6.43 -10.34 5.96
CA LYS A 157 7.36 -9.19 5.79
C LYS A 157 8.45 -9.46 4.76
N CYS A 158 8.85 -10.72 4.60
CA CYS A 158 9.85 -11.12 3.61
C CYS A 158 9.27 -11.20 2.20
N MET A 159 7.96 -11.37 2.08
CA MET A 159 7.23 -11.39 0.83
C MET A 159 6.88 -9.95 0.40
N ASP A 160 7.87 -9.20 -0.04
CA ASP A 160 7.71 -7.80 -0.40
C ASP A 160 8.07 -7.55 -1.87
N LEU A 161 7.02 -7.41 -2.70
CA LEU A 161 7.19 -7.10 -4.13
C LEU A 161 7.97 -5.80 -4.36
N ARG A 162 7.75 -4.77 -3.54
CA ARG A 162 8.50 -3.50 -3.65
C ARG A 162 9.99 -3.74 -3.36
N GLY A 163 10.30 -4.62 -2.41
CA GLY A 163 11.66 -5.02 -2.11
C GLY A 163 12.33 -5.75 -3.27
N LEU A 164 11.61 -6.65 -3.93
CA LEU A 164 12.08 -7.35 -5.13
C LEU A 164 12.35 -6.37 -6.28
N LEU A 165 11.41 -5.50 -6.59
CA LEU A 165 11.57 -4.51 -7.66
C LEU A 165 12.70 -3.51 -7.33
N SER A 166 12.83 -3.09 -6.06
CA SER A 166 13.94 -2.24 -5.62
C SER A 166 15.28 -2.94 -5.73
N ALA A 167 15.35 -4.25 -5.45
CA ALA A 167 16.57 -5.03 -5.65
C ALA A 167 16.99 -5.05 -7.12
N LEU A 168 16.05 -5.31 -8.04
CA LEU A 168 16.33 -5.23 -9.49
C LEU A 168 16.80 -3.83 -9.90
N GLY A 169 16.18 -2.77 -9.38
CA GLY A 169 16.61 -1.40 -9.59
C GLY A 169 18.03 -1.14 -9.08
N ALA A 170 18.40 -1.73 -7.93
CA ALA A 170 19.73 -1.62 -7.37
C ALA A 170 20.79 -2.34 -8.23
N VAL A 171 20.46 -3.50 -8.79
CA VAL A 171 21.34 -4.17 -9.77
C VAL A 171 21.53 -3.31 -11.02
N LYS A 172 20.48 -2.66 -11.51
CA LYS A 172 20.55 -1.79 -12.69
C LYS A 172 21.52 -0.63 -12.51
N ILE A 173 21.65 -0.09 -11.29
CA ILE A 173 22.57 0.99 -10.96
C ILE A 173 23.95 0.53 -10.48
N GLY A 174 24.22 -0.80 -10.41
CA GLY A 174 25.58 -1.34 -10.25
C GLY A 174 25.84 -2.19 -9.01
N LEU A 175 24.82 -2.51 -8.17
CA LEU A 175 25.01 -3.51 -7.13
C LEU A 175 25.06 -4.91 -7.74
N THR A 176 25.76 -5.85 -7.07
CA THR A 176 25.63 -7.26 -7.44
C THR A 176 24.21 -7.77 -7.11
N PRO A 177 23.70 -8.75 -7.85
CA PRO A 177 22.40 -9.35 -7.57
C PRO A 177 22.25 -9.85 -6.13
N TRP A 178 23.32 -10.46 -5.59
CA TRP A 178 23.36 -10.93 -4.21
C TRP A 178 23.21 -9.76 -3.20
N GLN A 179 24.02 -8.70 -3.35
CA GLN A 179 23.92 -7.51 -2.48
C GLN A 179 22.52 -6.88 -2.56
N ALA A 180 21.96 -6.79 -3.74
CA ALA A 180 20.63 -6.21 -3.95
C ALA A 180 19.52 -7.03 -3.27
N VAL A 181 19.56 -8.37 -3.38
CA VAL A 181 18.62 -9.27 -2.69
C VAL A 181 18.82 -9.24 -1.18
N GLN A 182 20.08 -9.20 -0.73
CA GLN A 182 20.38 -9.05 0.70
C GLN A 182 19.73 -7.79 1.29
N MET A 183 19.85 -6.65 0.62
CA MET A 183 19.30 -5.38 1.08
C MET A 183 17.78 -5.28 0.87
N GLY A 184 17.28 -5.76 -0.25
CA GLY A 184 15.87 -5.62 -0.65
C GLY A 184 14.92 -6.63 -0.02
N ILE A 185 15.44 -7.82 0.37
CA ILE A 185 14.65 -8.96 0.84
C ILE A 185 15.17 -9.48 2.18
N ILE A 186 16.40 -10.04 2.22
CA ILE A 186 16.90 -10.80 3.38
C ILE A 186 16.94 -9.95 4.65
N ASN A 187 17.45 -8.73 4.57
CA ASN A 187 17.57 -7.83 5.73
C ASN A 187 16.23 -7.34 6.30
N LYS A 188 15.10 -7.65 5.64
CA LYS A 188 13.75 -7.36 6.15
C LYS A 188 13.26 -8.43 7.13
N ALA A 189 13.89 -9.59 7.17
CA ALA A 189 13.69 -10.57 8.23
C ALA A 189 14.44 -10.10 9.48
N PHE A 190 13.70 -9.72 10.53
CA PHE A 190 14.29 -9.30 11.81
C PHE A 190 14.60 -10.48 12.72
N ASP A 191 13.87 -11.58 12.59
CA ASP A 191 14.17 -12.83 13.27
C ASP A 191 15.36 -13.53 12.62
N ILE A 192 16.28 -14.06 13.45
CA ILE A 192 17.52 -14.66 12.96
C ILE A 192 17.24 -15.95 12.20
N PHE A 193 16.34 -16.80 12.70
CA PHE A 193 16.01 -18.08 12.05
C PHE A 193 15.28 -17.85 10.73
N GLU A 194 14.33 -16.90 10.72
CA GLU A 194 13.64 -16.51 9.50
C GLU A 194 14.62 -15.98 8.46
N ARG A 195 15.60 -15.16 8.89
CA ARG A 195 16.64 -14.61 8.01
C ARG A 195 17.53 -15.70 7.41
N GLU A 196 17.87 -16.74 8.17
CA GLU A 196 18.62 -17.90 7.67
C GLU A 196 17.81 -18.63 6.59
N ILE A 197 16.53 -18.93 6.83
CA ILE A 197 15.66 -19.57 5.85
C ILE A 197 15.58 -18.74 4.55
N VAL A 198 15.32 -17.44 4.67
CA VAL A 198 15.23 -16.53 3.50
C VAL A 198 16.57 -16.43 2.75
N SER A 199 17.69 -16.43 3.48
CA SER A 199 19.03 -16.40 2.88
C SER A 199 19.33 -17.68 2.10
N ASP A 200 19.03 -18.83 2.66
CA ASP A 200 19.20 -20.14 2.00
C ASP A 200 18.37 -20.25 0.72
N MET A 201 17.13 -19.79 0.78
CA MET A 201 16.26 -19.73 -0.40
C MET A 201 16.84 -18.81 -1.48
N ALA A 202 17.33 -17.63 -1.06
CA ALA A 202 17.95 -16.67 -1.98
C ALA A 202 19.22 -17.26 -2.63
N MET A 203 20.09 -17.97 -1.89
CA MET A 203 21.28 -18.64 -2.41
C MET A 203 20.95 -19.70 -3.45
N THR A 204 19.81 -20.38 -3.30
CA THR A 204 19.37 -21.40 -4.25
C THR A 204 18.97 -20.79 -5.61
N ARG A 205 18.50 -19.57 -5.62
CA ARG A 205 17.98 -18.88 -6.80
C ARG A 205 18.95 -17.87 -7.42
N ILE A 206 19.72 -17.18 -6.60
CA ILE A 206 20.60 -16.07 -7.00
C ILE A 206 22.04 -16.45 -6.69
N PRO A 207 22.82 -16.89 -7.68
CA PRO A 207 24.25 -17.18 -7.49
C PRO A 207 25.03 -15.95 -7.00
N GLU A 208 25.93 -16.14 -6.05
CA GLU A 208 26.71 -15.04 -5.46
C GLU A 208 27.66 -14.37 -6.46
N ASP A 209 28.10 -15.11 -7.47
CA ASP A 209 29.00 -14.65 -8.53
C ASP A 209 28.30 -13.88 -9.66
N TRP A 210 26.97 -13.81 -9.62
CA TRP A 210 26.22 -13.04 -10.61
C TRP A 210 26.55 -11.56 -10.55
N THR A 211 26.68 -10.98 -11.71
CA THR A 211 26.88 -9.55 -11.92
C THR A 211 25.64 -8.92 -12.58
N ARG A 212 25.66 -7.62 -12.78
CA ARG A 212 24.63 -6.91 -13.54
C ARG A 212 24.41 -7.55 -14.92
N GLU A 213 25.50 -8.01 -15.57
CA GLU A 213 25.43 -8.58 -16.92
C GLU A 213 24.66 -9.93 -16.97
N ASN A 214 24.49 -10.61 -15.84
CA ASN A 214 23.65 -11.81 -15.79
C ASN A 214 22.16 -11.46 -15.71
N VAL A 215 21.83 -10.24 -15.29
CA VAL A 215 20.45 -9.79 -15.06
C VAL A 215 19.92 -8.96 -16.23
N PHE A 216 20.74 -8.06 -16.75
CA PHE A 216 20.39 -7.12 -17.83
C PHE A 216 21.30 -7.25 -19.06
#